data_272eb6d99430181aaaa2c2e92807c897
#
_entry.id   272eb6d99430181aaaa2c2e92807c897
#
_cell.length_a   1.000
_cell.length_b   1.000
_cell.length_c   1.000
_cell.angle_alpha   90.00
_cell.angle_beta   90.00
_cell.angle_gamma   90.00
#
_symmetry.space_group_name_H-M   'P 1'
#
loop_
_entity.id
_entity.type
_entity.pdbx_description
1 polymer ?
#
loop_
_entity_poly.entity_id
_entity_poly.type
_entity_poly.pdbx_seq_one_letter_code
_entity_poly.pdbx_strand_id
1 'polypeptide(L)'
;MEKKDLRIVYMGTPEFAVESLKRLVEGGYNVVAVITMPDKPMGRHGSVLQASPVKQYAVSQGLKVLQPERLKDEAFVEELRALKADLQIVVAFRMLPEVVWNMPPMGTFNLHASLLPQYRGAAPINWAVMNGDTETGITTFFLKHEIDTGEVIQQVKVPIADTDNVEIVYDKLMMLGGDLVLETVDAILNGTVKSIPQEEMFASEAELRPAPKIFKETCRIDWNKGVKGVYDHVRGLSPYPAAWTELCVPEGSRQVLKIYETEKQFVEHTLPVGMVDTDGKTYFRIAVKDGYVNLLSIQLAGKKRMSVGDFLRGYRHVEKTWVE
;
A
#
# COMPACT_ATOMS: atom_id res chain seq x y z
N MET A 1 1.07 -5.33 35.29
CA MET A 1 -0.05 -5.77 34.47
C MET A 1 0.42 -6.93 33.61
N GLU A 2 -0.29 -8.02 33.60
CA GLU A 2 0.03 -9.15 32.72
C GLU A 2 -0.59 -8.95 31.33
N LYS A 3 -0.05 -9.63 30.36
CA LYS A 3 -0.50 -9.62 28.96
C LYS A 3 -2.00 -9.86 28.78
N LYS A 4 -2.57 -10.82 29.54
CA LYS A 4 -3.99 -11.16 29.53
C LYS A 4 -4.89 -10.08 30.13
N ASP A 5 -4.34 -9.18 30.95
CA ASP A 5 -5.08 -8.11 31.62
C ASP A 5 -5.11 -6.83 30.79
N LEU A 6 -4.20 -6.69 29.83
CA LEU A 6 -4.13 -5.53 28.93
C LEU A 6 -5.30 -5.56 27.95
N ARG A 7 -6.23 -4.65 28.08
CA ARG A 7 -7.41 -4.55 27.22
C ARG A 7 -7.07 -3.80 25.95
N ILE A 8 -7.09 -4.49 24.82
CA ILE A 8 -6.71 -3.94 23.50
C ILE A 8 -7.94 -3.81 22.61
N VAL A 9 -8.14 -2.65 22.02
CA VAL A 9 -9.03 -2.45 20.88
C VAL A 9 -8.17 -2.35 19.62
N TYR A 10 -8.49 -3.16 18.62
CA TYR A 10 -7.79 -3.22 17.35
C TYR A 10 -8.64 -2.60 16.22
N MET A 11 -8.04 -1.76 15.39
CA MET A 11 -8.71 -1.09 14.28
C MET A 11 -7.97 -1.34 12.98
N GLY A 12 -8.67 -1.85 11.99
CA GLY A 12 -8.11 -2.14 10.68
C GLY A 12 -9.15 -2.63 9.69
N THR A 13 -8.82 -2.66 8.41
CA THR A 13 -9.80 -3.05 7.38
C THR A 13 -9.22 -4.04 6.37
N PRO A 14 -8.11 -3.72 5.61
CA PRO A 14 -7.63 -4.58 4.54
C PRO A 14 -6.83 -5.77 5.06
N GLU A 15 -6.45 -6.64 4.14
CA GLU A 15 -5.63 -7.82 4.42
C GLU A 15 -4.32 -7.48 5.15
N PHE A 16 -3.69 -6.36 4.84
CA PHE A 16 -2.49 -5.89 5.53
C PHE A 16 -2.64 -5.83 7.05
N ALA A 17 -3.85 -5.51 7.52
CA ALA A 17 -4.18 -5.42 8.96
C ALA A 17 -4.53 -6.78 9.60
N VAL A 18 -4.76 -7.83 8.82
CA VAL A 18 -5.14 -9.15 9.34
C VAL A 18 -3.97 -9.81 10.08
N GLU A 19 -2.77 -9.75 9.53
CA GLU A 19 -1.60 -10.45 10.10
C GLU A 19 -1.26 -9.95 11.52
N SER A 20 -1.29 -8.63 11.74
CA SER A 20 -1.04 -8.06 13.07
C SER A 20 -2.12 -8.50 14.08
N LEU A 21 -3.39 -8.49 13.68
CA LEU A 21 -4.49 -8.97 14.53
C LEU A 21 -4.32 -10.46 14.85
N LYS A 22 -4.01 -11.26 13.85
CA LYS A 22 -3.76 -12.69 14.01
C LYS A 22 -2.63 -12.96 15.02
N ARG A 23 -1.52 -12.23 14.90
CA ARG A 23 -0.39 -12.35 15.83
C ARG A 23 -0.77 -12.00 17.27
N LEU A 24 -1.59 -10.97 17.46
CA LEU A 24 -2.13 -10.60 18.78
C LEU A 24 -2.99 -11.72 19.36
N VAL A 25 -3.93 -12.24 18.59
CA VAL A 25 -4.85 -13.31 19.05
C VAL A 25 -4.09 -14.59 19.36
N GLU A 26 -3.26 -15.08 18.44
CA GLU A 26 -2.48 -16.29 18.63
C GLU A 26 -1.43 -16.13 19.73
N GLY A 27 -0.93 -14.91 19.94
CA GLY A 27 0.01 -14.58 21.00
C GLY A 27 -0.63 -14.48 22.40
N GLY A 28 -1.93 -14.67 22.53
CA GLY A 28 -2.63 -14.64 23.82
C GLY A 28 -2.86 -13.23 24.40
N TYR A 29 -2.82 -12.19 23.56
CA TYR A 29 -3.20 -10.84 23.96
C TYR A 29 -4.71 -10.70 24.05
N ASN A 30 -5.18 -9.84 24.96
CA ASN A 30 -6.61 -9.65 25.20
C ASN A 30 -7.19 -8.60 24.26
N VAL A 31 -7.57 -9.01 23.06
CA VAL A 31 -8.28 -8.16 22.10
C VAL A 31 -9.77 -8.17 22.45
N VAL A 32 -10.24 -7.08 23.08
CA VAL A 32 -11.62 -6.97 23.57
C VAL A 32 -12.63 -6.59 22.50
N ALA A 33 -12.19 -5.92 21.45
CA ALA A 33 -13.00 -5.61 20.28
C ALA A 33 -12.13 -5.28 19.06
N VAL A 34 -12.72 -5.45 17.90
CA VAL A 34 -12.15 -5.10 16.59
C VAL A 34 -13.07 -4.09 15.92
N ILE A 35 -12.50 -2.98 15.46
CA ILE A 35 -13.23 -1.95 14.72
C ILE A 35 -12.76 -1.99 13.27
N THR A 36 -13.70 -2.12 12.35
CA THR A 36 -13.42 -2.18 10.92
C THR A 36 -14.48 -1.39 10.15
N MET A 37 -14.22 -1.16 8.86
CA MET A 37 -15.19 -0.47 8.00
C MET A 37 -16.46 -1.29 7.85
N PRO A 38 -17.61 -0.62 7.61
CA PRO A 38 -18.85 -1.30 7.24
C PRO A 38 -18.67 -2.20 6.02
N ASP A 39 -19.49 -3.26 5.93
CA ASP A 39 -19.50 -4.15 4.79
C ASP A 39 -19.82 -3.36 3.53
N LYS A 40 -19.13 -3.69 2.43
CA LYS A 40 -19.27 -3.00 1.15
C LYS A 40 -20.18 -3.76 0.19
N PRO A 41 -21.07 -3.05 -0.52
CA PRO A 41 -21.81 -3.66 -1.62
C PRO A 41 -20.84 -4.11 -2.74
N MET A 42 -20.93 -5.36 -3.14
CA MET A 42 -20.14 -5.95 -4.21
C MET A 42 -21.06 -6.61 -5.26
N GLY A 43 -20.50 -6.87 -6.44
CA GLY A 43 -21.23 -7.51 -7.54
C GLY A 43 -22.09 -6.53 -8.36
N ARG A 44 -22.82 -7.09 -9.34
CA ARG A 44 -23.73 -6.30 -10.18
C ARG A 44 -24.83 -5.70 -9.31
N HIS A 45 -24.97 -4.38 -9.36
CA HIS A 45 -25.94 -3.58 -8.60
C HIS A 45 -25.85 -3.72 -7.06
N GLY A 46 -24.67 -4.08 -6.51
CA GLY A 46 -24.52 -4.18 -5.06
C GLY A 46 -25.27 -5.33 -4.42
N SER A 47 -25.50 -6.41 -5.16
CA SER A 47 -26.34 -7.55 -4.77
C SER A 47 -25.78 -8.37 -3.59
N VAL A 48 -24.49 -8.21 -3.24
CA VAL A 48 -23.83 -8.95 -2.15
C VAL A 48 -23.07 -7.97 -1.26
N LEU A 49 -23.24 -8.08 0.06
CA LEU A 49 -22.42 -7.37 1.03
C LEU A 49 -21.17 -8.19 1.35
N GLN A 50 -20.01 -7.56 1.18
CA GLN A 50 -18.73 -8.20 1.48
C GLN A 50 -18.13 -7.61 2.74
N ALA A 51 -17.85 -8.46 3.72
CA ALA A 51 -17.11 -8.12 4.93
C ALA A 51 -15.63 -7.85 4.63
N SER A 52 -15.03 -6.92 5.38
CA SER A 52 -13.60 -6.67 5.30
C SER A 52 -12.79 -7.92 5.68
N PRO A 53 -11.55 -8.07 5.19
CA PRO A 53 -10.66 -9.15 5.61
C PRO A 53 -10.47 -9.19 7.13
N VAL A 54 -10.36 -8.05 7.78
CA VAL A 54 -10.25 -7.96 9.25
C VAL A 54 -11.52 -8.47 9.93
N LYS A 55 -12.72 -8.11 9.46
CA LYS A 55 -13.98 -8.64 10.00
C LYS A 55 -14.06 -10.15 9.84
N GLN A 56 -13.73 -10.67 8.67
CA GLN A 56 -13.78 -12.10 8.41
C GLN A 56 -12.91 -12.87 9.41
N TYR A 57 -11.69 -12.41 9.65
CA TYR A 57 -10.82 -13.02 10.65
C TYR A 57 -11.36 -12.88 12.07
N ALA A 58 -11.79 -11.67 12.47
CA ALA A 58 -12.32 -11.40 13.80
C ALA A 58 -13.52 -12.29 14.14
N VAL A 59 -14.47 -12.43 13.21
CA VAL A 59 -15.64 -13.31 13.34
C VAL A 59 -15.20 -14.77 13.49
N SER A 60 -14.23 -15.24 12.72
CA SER A 60 -13.70 -16.60 12.80
C SER A 60 -13.10 -16.92 14.18
N GLN A 61 -12.65 -15.90 14.92
CA GLN A 61 -12.05 -16.02 16.25
C GLN A 61 -13.02 -15.68 17.38
N GLY A 62 -14.30 -15.42 17.07
CA GLY A 62 -15.30 -15.05 18.07
C GLY A 62 -15.08 -13.69 18.73
N LEU A 63 -14.35 -12.78 18.09
CA LEU A 63 -14.09 -11.44 18.60
C LEU A 63 -15.29 -10.52 18.37
N LYS A 64 -15.51 -9.59 19.30
CA LYS A 64 -16.51 -8.53 19.13
C LYS A 64 -16.09 -7.62 17.99
N VAL A 65 -16.99 -7.36 17.04
CA VAL A 65 -16.76 -6.49 15.87
C VAL A 65 -17.67 -5.28 15.94
N LEU A 66 -17.11 -4.08 15.79
CA LEU A 66 -17.82 -2.82 15.65
C LEU A 66 -17.56 -2.24 14.26
N GLN A 67 -18.62 -1.77 13.59
CA GLN A 67 -18.56 -1.24 12.24
C GLN A 67 -19.25 0.13 12.15
N PRO A 68 -18.75 1.16 12.86
CA PRO A 68 -19.36 2.47 12.84
C PRO A 68 -19.26 3.12 11.45
N GLU A 69 -20.35 3.71 10.98
CA GLU A 69 -20.32 4.53 9.77
C GLU A 69 -19.55 5.83 10.03
N ARG A 70 -19.79 6.43 11.19
CA ARG A 70 -19.15 7.66 11.65
C ARG A 70 -18.45 7.45 12.99
N LEU A 71 -17.16 7.70 13.03
CA LEU A 71 -16.36 7.53 14.25
C LEU A 71 -16.67 8.58 15.34
N LYS A 72 -17.38 9.66 15.00
CA LYS A 72 -17.80 10.70 15.95
C LYS A 72 -19.19 10.48 16.55
N ASP A 73 -19.91 9.46 16.10
CA ASP A 73 -21.26 9.18 16.63
C ASP A 73 -21.18 8.90 18.13
N GLU A 74 -22.01 9.58 18.92
CA GLU A 74 -22.01 9.47 20.38
C GLU A 74 -22.25 8.02 20.85
N ALA A 75 -23.17 7.30 20.20
CA ALA A 75 -23.45 5.92 20.50
C ALA A 75 -22.21 5.02 20.33
N PHE A 76 -21.45 5.21 19.27
CA PHE A 76 -20.20 4.49 19.04
C PHE A 76 -19.13 4.87 20.08
N VAL A 77 -18.96 6.17 20.33
CA VAL A 77 -17.96 6.65 21.31
C VAL A 77 -18.25 6.10 22.69
N GLU A 78 -19.51 6.07 23.12
CA GLU A 78 -19.91 5.50 24.43
C GLU A 78 -19.72 3.97 24.45
N GLU A 79 -20.03 3.27 23.37
CA GLU A 79 -19.77 1.83 23.28
C GLU A 79 -18.26 1.53 23.37
N LEU A 80 -17.43 2.30 22.69
CA LEU A 80 -15.98 2.20 22.76
C LEU A 80 -15.46 2.49 24.18
N ARG A 81 -15.97 3.54 24.82
CA ARG A 81 -15.63 3.90 26.21
C ARG A 81 -15.95 2.79 27.19
N ALA A 82 -17.10 2.15 27.00
CA ALA A 82 -17.56 1.04 27.87
C ALA A 82 -16.65 -0.19 27.76
N LEU A 83 -15.89 -0.35 26.71
CA LEU A 83 -14.90 -1.43 26.58
C LEU A 83 -13.70 -1.24 27.51
N LYS A 84 -13.47 -0.05 28.03
CA LYS A 84 -12.35 0.27 28.93
C LYS A 84 -11.00 -0.22 28.39
N ALA A 85 -10.72 0.10 27.14
CA ALA A 85 -9.45 -0.25 26.53
C ALA A 85 -8.29 0.46 27.23
N ASP A 86 -7.22 -0.27 27.51
CA ASP A 86 -5.97 0.29 28.00
C ASP A 86 -5.12 0.84 26.84
N LEU A 87 -5.21 0.19 25.69
CA LEU A 87 -4.42 0.47 24.49
C LEU A 87 -5.28 0.29 23.23
N GLN A 88 -5.10 1.16 22.27
CA GLN A 88 -5.66 1.01 20.93
C GLN A 88 -4.56 0.85 19.90
N ILE A 89 -4.78 -0.04 18.93
CA ILE A 89 -3.84 -0.33 17.85
C ILE A 89 -4.55 -0.10 16.52
N VAL A 90 -3.92 0.67 15.62
CA VAL A 90 -4.46 1.01 14.31
C VAL A 90 -3.52 0.49 13.22
N VAL A 91 -4.07 -0.26 12.29
CA VAL A 91 -3.34 -0.73 11.10
C VAL A 91 -4.22 -0.56 9.87
N ALA A 92 -3.82 0.30 8.95
CA ALA A 92 -4.53 0.54 7.70
C ALA A 92 -6.05 0.80 7.92
N PHE A 93 -6.33 1.90 8.57
CA PHE A 93 -7.69 2.35 8.89
C PHE A 93 -7.88 3.82 8.51
N ARG A 94 -9.12 4.29 8.54
CA ARG A 94 -9.42 5.71 8.32
C ARG A 94 -8.92 6.59 9.47
N MET A 95 -8.81 7.88 9.22
CA MET A 95 -8.39 8.85 10.22
C MET A 95 -9.33 8.85 11.44
N LEU A 96 -8.74 8.77 12.63
CA LEU A 96 -9.46 8.76 13.89
C LEU A 96 -9.66 10.20 14.40
N PRO A 97 -10.85 10.54 14.90
CA PRO A 97 -11.04 11.79 15.65
C PRO A 97 -10.36 11.69 17.02
N GLU A 98 -10.01 12.85 17.59
CA GLU A 98 -9.34 12.92 18.88
C GLU A 98 -10.09 12.20 20.00
N VAL A 99 -11.41 12.33 20.04
CA VAL A 99 -12.26 11.66 21.03
C VAL A 99 -12.09 10.13 21.04
N VAL A 100 -11.64 9.55 19.94
CA VAL A 100 -11.36 8.12 19.81
C VAL A 100 -9.91 7.80 20.12
N TRP A 101 -8.94 8.43 19.43
CA TRP A 101 -7.54 8.06 19.62
C TRP A 101 -6.94 8.49 20.96
N ASN A 102 -7.48 9.54 21.58
CA ASN A 102 -7.02 10.02 22.90
C ASN A 102 -7.72 9.37 24.09
N MET A 103 -8.58 8.36 23.84
CA MET A 103 -9.38 7.73 24.87
C MET A 103 -8.57 6.79 25.79
N PRO A 104 -7.72 5.87 25.30
CA PRO A 104 -7.08 4.88 26.15
C PRO A 104 -5.90 5.47 26.92
N PRO A 105 -5.70 5.09 28.19
CA PRO A 105 -4.65 5.66 29.04
C PRO A 105 -3.21 5.32 28.58
N MET A 106 -3.00 4.20 27.90
CA MET A 106 -1.70 3.81 27.34
C MET A 106 -1.49 4.30 25.90
N GLY A 107 -2.45 5.05 25.36
CA GLY A 107 -2.37 5.67 24.05
C GLY A 107 -2.93 4.81 22.93
N THR A 108 -2.82 5.37 21.73
CA THR A 108 -3.17 4.72 20.46
C THR A 108 -1.97 4.78 19.56
N PHE A 109 -1.49 3.64 19.07
CA PHE A 109 -0.41 3.62 18.10
C PHE A 109 -0.87 3.03 16.76
N ASN A 110 -0.18 3.44 15.71
CA ASN A 110 -0.38 2.98 14.34
C ASN A 110 0.85 2.24 13.85
N LEU A 111 0.64 1.21 13.04
CA LEU A 111 1.66 0.58 12.20
C LEU A 111 1.59 1.20 10.81
N HIS A 112 2.64 1.92 10.42
CA HIS A 112 2.75 2.58 9.12
C HIS A 112 3.81 1.91 8.25
N ALA A 113 3.48 1.68 6.98
CA ALA A 113 4.32 0.92 6.07
C ALA A 113 5.38 1.79 5.37
N SER A 114 6.11 2.56 6.14
CA SER A 114 7.30 3.32 5.70
C SER A 114 8.27 3.54 6.84
N LEU A 115 9.44 4.05 6.52
CA LEU A 115 10.38 4.61 7.49
C LEU A 115 10.02 6.08 7.74
N LEU A 116 9.06 6.32 8.65
CA LEU A 116 8.69 7.68 9.03
C LEU A 116 9.94 8.47 9.51
N PRO A 117 10.04 9.76 9.20
CA PRO A 117 9.02 10.66 8.64
C PRO A 117 8.83 10.60 7.13
N GLN A 118 9.52 9.74 6.41
CA GLN A 118 9.34 9.56 4.98
C GLN A 118 8.00 8.88 4.66
N TYR A 119 7.38 9.29 3.58
CA TYR A 119 6.16 8.68 3.05
C TYR A 119 4.96 8.69 4.01
N ARG A 120 4.75 9.81 4.71
CA ARG A 120 3.47 10.08 5.37
C ARG A 120 2.36 10.07 4.33
N GLY A 121 1.23 9.44 4.63
CA GLY A 121 0.07 9.43 3.74
C GLY A 121 -0.47 8.04 3.40
N ALA A 122 -1.25 7.97 2.30
CA ALA A 122 -2.13 6.86 2.01
C ALA A 122 -1.48 5.65 1.31
N ALA A 123 -0.37 5.84 0.58
CA ALA A 123 0.22 4.81 -0.28
C ALA A 123 1.75 4.69 -0.12
N PRO A 124 2.27 4.51 1.10
CA PRO A 124 3.71 4.56 1.35
C PRO A 124 4.51 3.48 0.62
N ILE A 125 3.99 2.28 0.49
CA ILE A 125 4.68 1.16 -0.18
C ILE A 125 4.81 1.44 -1.67
N ASN A 126 3.70 1.85 -2.31
CA ASN A 126 3.71 2.18 -3.74
C ASN A 126 4.74 3.27 -4.05
N TRP A 127 4.73 4.36 -3.31
CA TRP A 127 5.61 5.49 -3.58
C TRP A 127 7.08 5.18 -3.36
N ALA A 128 7.43 4.38 -2.35
CA ALA A 128 8.81 3.94 -2.14
C ALA A 128 9.34 3.15 -3.35
N VAL A 129 8.55 2.21 -3.87
CA VAL A 129 8.93 1.42 -5.05
C VAL A 129 8.93 2.26 -6.32
N MET A 130 7.90 3.08 -6.55
CA MET A 130 7.81 3.97 -7.73
C MET A 130 8.96 4.98 -7.80
N ASN A 131 9.44 5.45 -6.65
CA ASN A 131 10.58 6.36 -6.58
C ASN A 131 11.94 5.66 -6.73
N GLY A 132 11.95 4.33 -6.83
CA GLY A 132 13.17 3.55 -7.01
C GLY A 132 14.03 3.44 -5.77
N ASP A 133 13.43 3.55 -4.59
CA ASP A 133 14.15 3.37 -3.34
C ASP A 133 14.68 1.94 -3.24
N THR A 134 15.86 1.80 -2.64
CA THR A 134 16.48 0.49 -2.38
C THR A 134 16.19 -0.04 -0.99
N GLU A 135 15.52 0.76 -0.16
CA GLU A 135 15.15 0.45 1.20
C GLU A 135 13.82 1.11 1.55
N THR A 136 13.01 0.42 2.30
CA THR A 136 11.83 0.93 2.99
C THR A 136 11.74 0.32 4.37
N GLY A 137 10.59 0.34 5.01
CA GLY A 137 10.40 -0.29 6.30
C GLY A 137 9.02 -0.10 6.86
N ILE A 138 8.91 -0.38 8.12
CA ILE A 138 7.71 -0.22 8.92
C ILE A 138 8.02 0.57 10.19
N THR A 139 7.05 1.34 10.64
CA THR A 139 7.16 2.18 11.83
C THR A 139 5.93 2.01 12.69
N THR A 140 6.11 1.83 14.00
CA THR A 140 5.04 2.06 14.96
C THR A 140 5.22 3.45 15.59
N PHE A 141 4.13 4.19 15.73
CA PHE A 141 4.15 5.54 16.29
C PHE A 141 2.84 5.86 17.02
N PHE A 142 2.91 6.70 18.06
CA PHE A 142 1.71 7.19 18.73
C PHE A 142 0.96 8.21 17.88
N LEU A 143 -0.36 8.15 17.87
CA LEU A 143 -1.19 9.12 17.17
C LEU A 143 -1.19 10.48 17.87
N LYS A 144 -1.24 11.53 17.06
CA LYS A 144 -1.51 12.90 17.45
C LYS A 144 -2.44 13.57 16.42
N HIS A 145 -2.69 14.87 16.54
CA HIS A 145 -3.67 15.58 15.70
C HIS A 145 -3.39 15.50 14.19
N GLU A 146 -2.14 15.61 13.79
CA GLU A 146 -1.75 15.58 12.39
C GLU A 146 -1.47 14.16 11.91
N ILE A 147 -1.84 13.88 10.65
CA ILE A 147 -1.72 12.56 10.05
C ILE A 147 -0.25 12.12 10.00
N ASP A 148 0.03 10.93 10.53
CA ASP A 148 1.33 10.24 10.47
C ASP A 148 2.52 11.05 11.02
N THR A 149 2.26 12.00 11.92
CA THR A 149 3.30 12.89 12.49
C THR A 149 3.64 12.59 13.95
N GLY A 150 2.96 11.63 14.57
CA GLY A 150 3.18 11.28 15.98
C GLY A 150 4.57 10.72 16.27
N GLU A 151 4.88 10.57 17.56
CA GLU A 151 6.19 10.11 17.99
C GLU A 151 6.45 8.66 17.61
N VAL A 152 7.60 8.42 16.99
CA VAL A 152 8.05 7.09 16.56
C VAL A 152 8.42 6.25 17.76
N ILE A 153 7.88 5.03 17.85
CA ILE A 153 8.20 4.06 18.89
C ILE A 153 9.29 3.11 18.42
N GLN A 154 9.07 2.43 17.28
CA GLN A 154 10.00 1.46 16.71
C GLN A 154 9.98 1.50 15.19
N GLN A 155 11.09 1.13 14.58
CA GLN A 155 11.21 0.99 13.12
C GLN A 155 11.99 -0.27 12.76
N VAL A 156 11.60 -0.88 11.65
CA VAL A 156 12.34 -1.98 11.02
C VAL A 156 12.58 -1.63 9.56
N LYS A 157 13.83 -1.72 9.13
CA LYS A 157 14.26 -1.51 7.74
C LYS A 157 14.15 -2.77 6.92
N VAL A 158 13.77 -2.63 5.66
CA VAL A 158 13.62 -3.73 4.71
C VAL A 158 14.23 -3.32 3.37
N PRO A 159 15.13 -4.12 2.78
CA PRO A 159 15.64 -3.85 1.45
C PRO A 159 14.55 -4.05 0.38
N ILE A 160 14.58 -3.21 -0.65
CA ILE A 160 13.80 -3.38 -1.87
C ILE A 160 14.77 -3.86 -2.95
N ALA A 161 14.61 -5.09 -3.41
CA ALA A 161 15.39 -5.61 -4.53
C ALA A 161 14.96 -4.92 -5.84
N ASP A 162 15.88 -4.82 -6.80
CA ASP A 162 15.59 -4.21 -8.10
C ASP A 162 14.44 -4.90 -8.85
N THR A 163 14.21 -6.18 -8.58
CA THR A 163 13.13 -6.98 -9.17
C THR A 163 11.87 -7.03 -8.34
N ASP A 164 11.84 -6.45 -7.14
CA ASP A 164 10.64 -6.43 -6.31
C ASP A 164 9.58 -5.49 -6.90
N ASN A 165 8.35 -5.97 -6.98
CA ASN A 165 7.18 -5.13 -7.22
C ASN A 165 6.50 -4.75 -5.90
N VAL A 166 5.47 -3.92 -5.96
CA VAL A 166 4.77 -3.46 -4.75
C VAL A 166 4.14 -4.62 -3.97
N GLU A 167 3.66 -5.68 -4.62
CA GLU A 167 3.08 -6.84 -3.95
C GLU A 167 4.10 -7.58 -3.09
N ILE A 168 5.30 -7.80 -3.62
CA ILE A 168 6.38 -8.47 -2.88
C ILE A 168 6.77 -7.66 -1.65
N VAL A 169 6.91 -6.35 -1.80
CA VAL A 169 7.26 -5.45 -0.67
C VAL A 169 6.11 -5.41 0.35
N TYR A 170 4.87 -5.33 -0.11
CA TYR A 170 3.67 -5.38 0.72
C TYR A 170 3.64 -6.64 1.59
N ASP A 171 3.86 -7.81 1.01
CA ASP A 171 3.86 -9.08 1.75
C ASP A 171 4.97 -9.12 2.80
N LYS A 172 6.17 -8.67 2.46
CA LYS A 172 7.29 -8.59 3.43
C LYS A 172 6.95 -7.68 4.60
N LEU A 173 6.42 -6.48 4.32
CA LEU A 173 6.08 -5.50 5.37
C LEU A 173 4.90 -5.94 6.22
N MET A 174 3.93 -6.64 5.65
CA MET A 174 2.79 -7.20 6.37
C MET A 174 3.25 -8.21 7.43
N MET A 175 4.14 -9.13 7.06
CA MET A 175 4.66 -10.15 7.98
C MET A 175 5.51 -9.54 9.08
N LEU A 176 6.46 -8.67 8.74
CA LEU A 176 7.29 -7.96 9.71
C LEU A 176 6.49 -7.01 10.59
N GLY A 177 5.42 -6.43 10.04
CA GLY A 177 4.50 -5.58 10.78
C GLY A 177 3.81 -6.31 11.92
N GLY A 178 3.43 -7.57 11.71
CA GLY A 178 2.89 -8.42 12.77
C GLY A 178 3.86 -8.59 13.93
N ASP A 179 5.12 -8.86 13.66
CA ASP A 179 6.16 -8.98 14.68
C ASP A 179 6.38 -7.64 15.40
N LEU A 180 6.47 -6.55 14.66
CA LEU A 180 6.71 -5.22 15.24
C LEU A 180 5.55 -4.75 16.13
N VAL A 181 4.30 -5.07 15.76
CA VAL A 181 3.14 -4.77 16.63
C VAL A 181 3.26 -5.49 17.97
N LEU A 182 3.63 -6.78 18.00
CA LEU A 182 3.83 -7.51 19.25
C LEU A 182 4.95 -6.91 20.09
N GLU A 183 6.09 -6.61 19.49
CA GLU A 183 7.22 -5.98 20.18
C GLU A 183 6.85 -4.61 20.76
N THR A 184 6.07 -3.84 20.02
CA THR A 184 5.57 -2.52 20.48
C THR A 184 4.62 -2.67 21.67
N VAL A 185 3.67 -3.61 21.61
CA VAL A 185 2.76 -3.88 22.72
C VAL A 185 3.54 -4.32 23.96
N ASP A 186 4.50 -5.21 23.82
CA ASP A 186 5.33 -5.68 24.93
C ASP A 186 6.14 -4.54 25.55
N ALA A 187 6.71 -3.65 24.72
CA ALA A 187 7.43 -2.48 25.21
C ALA A 187 6.51 -1.51 25.98
N ILE A 188 5.28 -1.30 25.52
CA ILE A 188 4.28 -0.46 26.20
C ILE A 188 3.88 -1.11 27.54
N LEU A 189 3.60 -2.41 27.52
CA LEU A 189 3.19 -3.17 28.71
C LEU A 189 4.27 -3.16 29.80
N ASN A 190 5.54 -3.26 29.38
CA ASN A 190 6.72 -3.27 30.28
C ASN A 190 7.18 -1.88 30.68
N GLY A 191 6.61 -0.81 30.13
CA GLY A 191 7.03 0.56 30.40
C GLY A 191 8.42 0.92 29.86
N THR A 192 8.89 0.22 28.83
CA THR A 192 10.23 0.41 28.22
C THR A 192 10.21 1.25 26.95
N VAL A 193 9.07 1.79 26.56
CA VAL A 193 8.94 2.63 25.38
C VAL A 193 9.76 3.91 25.51
N LYS A 194 10.52 4.19 24.45
CA LYS A 194 11.21 5.47 24.25
C LYS A 194 10.77 6.01 22.90
N SER A 195 9.77 6.87 22.89
CA SER A 195 9.32 7.49 21.65
C SER A 195 10.20 8.70 21.28
N ILE A 196 10.32 8.94 19.97
CA ILE A 196 11.12 10.02 19.39
C ILE A 196 10.20 10.91 18.57
N PRO A 197 10.13 12.22 18.84
CA PRO A 197 9.42 13.16 17.98
C PRO A 197 9.98 13.13 16.56
N GLN A 198 9.11 13.07 15.56
CA GLN A 198 9.56 12.97 14.16
C GLN A 198 10.34 14.22 13.73
N GLU A 199 10.08 15.37 14.33
CA GLU A 199 10.78 16.62 14.08
C GLU A 199 12.27 16.54 14.40
N GLU A 200 12.68 15.61 15.23
CA GLU A 200 14.10 15.35 15.57
C GLU A 200 14.77 14.40 14.54
N MET A 201 14.02 13.82 13.62
CA MET A 201 14.50 12.79 12.69
C MET A 201 14.89 13.35 11.32
N PHE A 202 14.69 14.64 11.05
CA PHE A 202 15.03 15.29 9.79
C PHE A 202 15.49 16.73 10.03
N ALA A 203 16.33 17.25 9.13
CA ALA A 203 16.86 18.61 9.24
C ALA A 203 15.94 19.66 8.60
N SER A 204 15.21 19.28 7.55
CA SER A 204 14.30 20.16 6.81
C SER A 204 13.12 19.36 6.25
N GLU A 205 11.93 19.94 6.29
CA GLU A 205 10.73 19.34 5.67
C GLU A 205 10.87 19.15 4.16
N ALA A 206 11.75 19.88 3.50
CA ALA A 206 12.06 19.68 2.08
C ALA A 206 12.68 18.31 1.77
N GLU A 207 13.23 17.63 2.76
CA GLU A 207 13.78 16.28 2.64
C GLU A 207 12.68 15.19 2.67
N LEU A 208 11.47 15.55 3.09
CA LEU A 208 10.37 14.61 3.26
C LEU A 208 9.65 14.36 1.95
N ARG A 209 9.48 13.10 1.63
CA ARG A 209 8.69 12.65 0.47
C ARG A 209 7.32 12.19 0.94
N PRO A 210 6.22 12.75 0.39
CA PRO A 210 4.86 12.34 0.74
C PRO A 210 4.45 11.06 0.02
N ALA A 211 3.42 10.41 0.52
CA ALA A 211 2.79 9.24 -0.11
C ALA A 211 1.29 9.47 -0.32
N PRO A 212 0.91 10.37 -1.23
CA PRO A 212 -0.49 10.67 -1.47
C PRO A 212 -1.23 9.46 -2.04
N LYS A 213 -2.55 9.49 -1.93
CA LYS A 213 -3.42 8.46 -2.50
C LYS A 213 -3.16 8.30 -4.00
N ILE A 214 -3.13 7.05 -4.45
CA ILE A 214 -2.98 6.71 -5.86
C ILE A 214 -4.33 6.84 -6.56
N PHE A 215 -4.37 7.66 -7.60
CA PHE A 215 -5.51 7.82 -8.50
C PHE A 215 -5.20 7.21 -9.87
N LYS A 216 -6.22 7.12 -10.72
CA LYS A 216 -6.05 6.59 -12.09
C LYS A 216 -4.96 7.35 -12.85
N GLU A 217 -4.97 8.67 -12.75
CA GLU A 217 -4.00 9.56 -13.41
C GLU A 217 -2.58 9.35 -12.90
N THR A 218 -2.42 9.06 -11.61
CA THR A 218 -1.12 8.70 -11.00
C THR A 218 -0.50 7.47 -11.68
N CYS A 219 -1.34 6.54 -12.11
CA CYS A 219 -0.92 5.30 -12.76
C CYS A 219 -0.53 5.46 -14.23
N ARG A 220 -0.87 6.58 -14.86
CA ARG A 220 -0.46 6.85 -16.24
C ARG A 220 1.06 6.96 -16.33
N ILE A 221 1.63 6.28 -17.32
CA ILE A 221 3.08 6.24 -17.49
C ILE A 221 3.55 7.53 -18.16
N ASP A 222 4.55 8.18 -17.55
CA ASP A 222 5.31 9.26 -18.17
C ASP A 222 6.59 8.67 -18.80
N TRP A 223 6.58 8.47 -20.11
CA TRP A 223 7.68 7.89 -20.87
C TRP A 223 8.94 8.76 -20.89
N ASN A 224 8.86 10.03 -20.51
CA ASN A 224 10.01 10.93 -20.38
C ASN A 224 10.90 10.65 -19.17
N LYS A 225 10.45 9.80 -18.24
CA LYS A 225 11.23 9.42 -17.07
C LYS A 225 12.44 8.52 -17.35
N GLY A 226 12.56 8.04 -18.58
CA GLY A 226 13.64 7.13 -18.97
C GLY A 226 13.42 5.69 -18.53
N VAL A 227 14.39 4.82 -18.86
CA VAL A 227 14.30 3.38 -18.61
C VAL A 227 14.00 3.05 -17.15
N LYS A 228 14.83 3.57 -16.23
CA LYS A 228 14.67 3.28 -14.79
C LYS A 228 13.39 3.86 -14.21
N GLY A 229 13.08 5.11 -14.55
CA GLY A 229 11.89 5.77 -14.02
C GLY A 229 10.59 5.08 -14.42
N VAL A 230 10.48 4.64 -15.66
CA VAL A 230 9.30 3.87 -16.13
C VAL A 230 9.28 2.48 -15.50
N TYR A 231 10.40 1.79 -15.43
CA TYR A 231 10.51 0.48 -14.79
C TYR A 231 10.04 0.51 -13.34
N ASP A 232 10.51 1.47 -12.56
CA ASP A 232 10.13 1.64 -11.15
C ASP A 232 8.65 2.01 -11.00
N HIS A 233 8.13 2.87 -11.87
CA HIS A 233 6.72 3.24 -11.90
C HIS A 233 5.82 2.01 -12.14
N VAL A 234 6.16 1.17 -13.10
CA VAL A 234 5.40 -0.05 -13.40
C VAL A 234 5.45 -1.03 -12.24
N ARG A 235 6.62 -1.35 -11.71
CA ARG A 235 6.73 -2.32 -10.61
C ARG A 235 6.10 -1.81 -9.30
N GLY A 236 6.13 -0.49 -9.06
CA GLY A 236 5.50 0.14 -7.90
C GLY A 236 3.96 0.13 -7.93
N LEU A 237 3.36 -0.20 -9.07
CA LEU A 237 1.92 -0.29 -9.27
C LEU A 237 1.43 -1.69 -9.64
N SER A 238 2.33 -2.65 -9.77
CA SER A 238 2.02 -4.01 -10.20
C SER A 238 1.91 -4.99 -9.01
N PRO A 239 0.89 -5.85 -9.02
CA PRO A 239 -0.13 -6.08 -10.05
C PRO A 239 -1.34 -5.13 -9.97
N TYR A 240 -1.48 -4.36 -8.89
CA TYR A 240 -2.60 -3.46 -8.66
C TYR A 240 -2.12 -2.13 -8.07
N PRO A 241 -2.67 -0.98 -8.54
CA PRO A 241 -3.76 -0.81 -9.52
C PRO A 241 -3.35 -0.99 -10.99
N ALA A 242 -2.10 -1.19 -11.29
CA ALA A 242 -1.42 -1.31 -12.58
C ALA A 242 -1.14 0.03 -13.26
N ALA A 243 0.07 0.19 -13.78
CA ALA A 243 0.44 1.29 -14.65
C ALA A 243 -0.25 1.13 -16.01
N TRP A 244 -0.58 2.24 -16.65
CA TRP A 244 -1.25 2.24 -17.93
C TRP A 244 -0.76 3.34 -18.86
N THR A 245 -0.97 3.13 -20.14
CA THR A 245 -0.73 4.08 -21.22
C THR A 245 -1.80 3.92 -22.29
N GLU A 246 -1.83 4.80 -23.26
CA GLU A 246 -2.65 4.63 -24.47
C GLU A 246 -1.75 4.11 -25.60
N LEU A 247 -2.13 2.98 -26.20
CA LEU A 247 -1.51 2.46 -27.41
C LEU A 247 -2.24 3.05 -28.62
N CYS A 248 -1.49 3.74 -29.46
CA CYS A 248 -1.99 4.50 -30.59
C CYS A 248 -1.50 3.88 -31.90
N VAL A 249 -2.38 3.87 -32.91
CA VAL A 249 -2.08 3.41 -34.25
C VAL A 249 -2.39 4.51 -35.27
N PRO A 250 -1.76 4.48 -36.48
CA PRO A 250 -1.90 5.55 -37.48
C PRO A 250 -3.34 5.83 -37.91
N GLU A 251 -4.20 4.82 -37.91
CA GLU A 251 -5.62 4.96 -38.26
C GLU A 251 -6.46 5.72 -37.21
N GLY A 252 -5.81 6.20 -36.15
CA GLY A 252 -6.41 7.04 -35.10
C GLY A 252 -7.08 6.28 -33.97
N SER A 253 -7.00 4.96 -33.90
CA SER A 253 -7.51 4.22 -32.75
C SER A 253 -6.54 4.35 -31.57
N ARG A 254 -7.14 4.52 -30.38
CA ARG A 254 -6.43 4.57 -29.11
C ARG A 254 -7.02 3.53 -28.17
N GLN A 255 -6.18 2.73 -27.56
CA GLN A 255 -6.61 1.69 -26.64
C GLN A 255 -5.78 1.75 -25.35
N VAL A 256 -6.44 1.67 -24.21
CA VAL A 256 -5.75 1.60 -22.93
C VAL A 256 -4.98 0.28 -22.85
N LEU A 257 -3.70 0.39 -22.55
CA LEU A 257 -2.79 -0.72 -22.34
C LEU A 257 -2.28 -0.66 -20.89
N LYS A 258 -2.60 -1.66 -20.08
CA LYS A 258 -2.00 -1.85 -18.76
C LYS A 258 -0.71 -2.64 -18.90
N ILE A 259 0.30 -2.24 -18.14
CA ILE A 259 1.63 -2.85 -18.15
C ILE A 259 1.95 -3.34 -16.75
N TYR A 260 2.24 -4.63 -16.62
CA TYR A 260 2.47 -5.30 -15.34
C TYR A 260 3.92 -5.65 -15.08
N GLU A 261 4.64 -6.06 -16.12
CA GLU A 261 6.04 -6.46 -16.02
C GLU A 261 6.83 -5.93 -17.19
N THR A 262 8.01 -5.41 -16.89
CA THR A 262 8.93 -4.85 -17.89
C THR A 262 10.37 -5.27 -17.59
N GLU A 263 11.23 -5.06 -18.55
CA GLU A 263 12.66 -5.26 -18.45
C GLU A 263 13.39 -4.00 -18.93
N LYS A 264 14.45 -3.64 -18.24
CA LYS A 264 15.27 -2.48 -18.55
C LYS A 264 16.28 -2.80 -19.66
N GLN A 265 16.37 -1.94 -20.65
CA GLN A 265 17.37 -2.05 -21.72
C GLN A 265 18.01 -0.68 -21.97
N PHE A 266 19.21 -0.48 -21.43
CA PHE A 266 20.00 0.73 -21.66
C PHE A 266 20.82 0.56 -22.94
N VAL A 267 20.46 1.31 -23.97
CA VAL A 267 21.13 1.31 -25.27
C VAL A 267 20.84 2.60 -26.03
N GLU A 268 21.82 3.15 -26.70
CA GLU A 268 21.60 4.31 -27.57
C GLU A 268 20.73 3.96 -28.77
N HIS A 269 19.81 4.85 -29.12
CA HIS A 269 18.96 4.75 -30.31
C HIS A 269 18.52 6.14 -30.77
N THR A 270 17.87 6.19 -31.93
CA THR A 270 17.41 7.44 -32.56
C THR A 270 15.89 7.58 -32.61
N LEU A 271 15.15 6.61 -32.07
CA LEU A 271 13.69 6.66 -32.07
C LEU A 271 13.18 7.72 -31.10
N PRO A 272 12.12 8.46 -31.47
CA PRO A 272 11.43 9.36 -30.55
C PRO A 272 10.89 8.62 -29.32
N VAL A 273 10.83 9.31 -28.19
CA VAL A 273 10.21 8.79 -26.95
C VAL A 273 8.77 8.38 -27.23
N GLY A 274 8.37 7.21 -26.73
CA GLY A 274 7.04 6.65 -26.90
C GLY A 274 6.85 5.79 -28.17
N MET A 275 7.81 5.77 -29.06
CA MET A 275 7.72 4.90 -30.25
C MET A 275 7.88 3.43 -29.85
N VAL A 276 7.01 2.60 -30.46
CA VAL A 276 7.09 1.15 -30.34
C VAL A 276 8.15 0.60 -31.30
N ASP A 277 9.01 -0.25 -30.78
CA ASP A 277 9.94 -1.07 -31.54
C ASP A 277 9.64 -2.56 -31.28
N THR A 278 9.39 -3.30 -32.34
CA THR A 278 8.99 -4.72 -32.27
C THR A 278 9.32 -5.46 -33.55
N ASP A 279 9.63 -6.76 -33.43
CA ASP A 279 9.77 -7.66 -34.57
C ASP A 279 8.42 -8.32 -34.96
N GLY A 280 7.35 -7.99 -34.20
CA GLY A 280 6.03 -8.55 -34.39
C GLY A 280 5.88 -10.02 -33.92
N LYS A 281 6.89 -10.59 -33.29
CA LYS A 281 6.92 -12.03 -32.91
C LYS A 281 7.41 -12.28 -31.49
N THR A 282 8.55 -11.66 -31.10
CA THR A 282 9.30 -12.03 -29.90
C THR A 282 9.40 -10.91 -28.86
N TYR A 283 9.43 -9.66 -29.28
CA TYR A 283 9.56 -8.53 -28.36
C TYR A 283 8.66 -7.35 -28.75
N PHE A 284 8.31 -6.58 -27.75
CA PHE A 284 7.56 -5.34 -27.88
C PHE A 284 8.13 -4.36 -26.84
N ARG A 285 8.85 -3.34 -27.30
CA ARG A 285 9.54 -2.40 -26.43
C ARG A 285 9.24 -0.96 -26.81
N ILE A 286 9.29 -0.09 -25.82
CA ILE A 286 9.00 1.33 -25.97
C ILE A 286 10.28 2.13 -25.87
N ALA A 287 10.53 2.98 -26.86
CA ALA A 287 11.69 3.87 -26.87
C ALA A 287 11.54 4.96 -25.82
N VAL A 288 12.57 5.16 -25.02
CA VAL A 288 12.72 6.24 -24.04
C VAL A 288 14.07 6.91 -24.23
N LYS A 289 14.34 8.02 -23.55
CA LYS A 289 15.54 8.86 -23.82
C LYS A 289 16.90 8.15 -23.69
N ASP A 290 16.99 7.10 -22.89
CA ASP A 290 18.24 6.40 -22.54
C ASP A 290 18.20 4.90 -22.84
N GLY A 291 17.22 4.46 -23.63
CA GLY A 291 17.09 3.07 -24.04
C GLY A 291 15.68 2.65 -24.34
N TYR A 292 15.36 1.42 -24.01
CA TYR A 292 14.02 0.84 -24.18
C TYR A 292 13.49 0.25 -22.90
N VAL A 293 12.17 0.32 -22.73
CA VAL A 293 11.43 -0.46 -21.77
C VAL A 293 10.80 -1.62 -22.51
N ASN A 294 11.30 -2.83 -22.28
CA ASN A 294 10.78 -4.05 -22.89
C ASN A 294 9.58 -4.55 -22.10
N LEU A 295 8.43 -4.68 -22.77
CA LEU A 295 7.19 -5.13 -22.13
C LEU A 295 7.17 -6.65 -22.09
N LEU A 296 6.82 -7.22 -20.92
CA LEU A 296 6.78 -8.67 -20.71
C LEU A 296 5.35 -9.18 -20.48
N SER A 297 4.57 -8.48 -19.64
CA SER A 297 3.21 -8.84 -19.27
C SER A 297 2.32 -7.61 -19.35
N ILE A 298 1.24 -7.71 -20.13
CA ILE A 298 0.37 -6.59 -20.49
C ILE A 298 -1.09 -6.99 -20.50
N GLN A 299 -1.97 -5.98 -20.53
CA GLN A 299 -3.41 -6.17 -20.70
C GLN A 299 -3.99 -5.04 -21.55
N LEU A 300 -4.43 -5.38 -22.75
CA LEU A 300 -5.19 -4.45 -23.59
C LEU A 300 -6.62 -4.34 -23.08
N ALA A 301 -7.23 -3.16 -23.23
CA ALA A 301 -8.62 -2.93 -22.83
C ALA A 301 -9.57 -3.98 -23.37
N GLY A 302 -10.41 -4.54 -22.51
CA GLY A 302 -11.36 -5.60 -22.87
C GLY A 302 -10.75 -7.00 -23.04
N LYS A 303 -9.45 -7.17 -22.83
CA LYS A 303 -8.75 -8.46 -22.90
C LYS A 303 -8.26 -8.91 -21.53
N LYS A 304 -7.81 -10.15 -21.43
CA LYS A 304 -7.13 -10.67 -20.23
C LYS A 304 -5.67 -10.25 -20.22
N ARG A 305 -5.07 -10.21 -19.04
CA ARG A 305 -3.62 -10.11 -18.88
C ARG A 305 -2.94 -11.27 -19.60
N MET A 306 -1.89 -10.99 -20.34
CA MET A 306 -1.16 -11.97 -21.14
C MET A 306 0.31 -11.62 -21.29
N SER A 307 1.12 -12.60 -21.69
CA SER A 307 2.49 -12.34 -22.09
C SER A 307 2.54 -11.53 -23.38
N VAL A 308 3.63 -10.80 -23.60
CA VAL A 308 3.85 -10.11 -24.89
C VAL A 308 3.89 -11.08 -26.06
N GLY A 309 4.44 -12.28 -25.88
CA GLY A 309 4.41 -13.31 -26.93
C GLY A 309 3.00 -13.70 -27.35
N ASP A 310 2.09 -13.87 -26.40
CA ASP A 310 0.67 -14.16 -26.70
C ASP A 310 -0.03 -12.97 -27.36
N PHE A 311 0.27 -11.75 -26.89
CA PHE A 311 -0.26 -10.52 -27.46
C PHE A 311 0.15 -10.38 -28.94
N LEU A 312 1.41 -10.59 -29.28
CA LEU A 312 1.94 -10.45 -30.65
C LEU A 312 1.35 -11.46 -31.64
N ARG A 313 0.93 -12.64 -31.19
CA ARG A 313 0.25 -13.61 -32.05
C ARG A 313 -1.11 -13.12 -32.59
N GLY A 314 -1.76 -12.25 -31.85
CA GLY A 314 -3.06 -11.67 -32.24
C GLY A 314 -3.03 -10.22 -32.68
N TYR A 315 -1.90 -9.52 -32.50
CA TYR A 315 -1.78 -8.11 -32.79
C TYR A 315 -1.19 -7.88 -34.21
N ARG A 316 -1.97 -7.24 -35.06
CA ARG A 316 -1.63 -7.06 -36.50
C ARG A 316 -1.09 -5.68 -36.87
N HIS A 317 -1.17 -4.70 -35.96
CA HIS A 317 -0.78 -3.31 -36.21
C HIS A 317 0.64 -3.03 -35.71
N VAL A 318 1.63 -3.76 -36.23
CA VAL A 318 3.01 -3.73 -35.71
C VAL A 318 3.79 -2.49 -36.18
N GLU A 319 3.45 -1.94 -37.34
CA GLU A 319 4.18 -0.83 -37.91
C GLU A 319 3.61 0.52 -37.47
N LYS A 320 4.50 1.44 -37.06
CA LYS A 320 4.19 2.84 -36.70
C LYS A 320 3.23 3.02 -35.52
N THR A 321 3.26 2.14 -34.53
CA THR A 321 2.55 2.35 -33.27
C THR A 321 3.38 3.14 -32.27
N TRP A 322 2.70 3.89 -31.40
CA TRP A 322 3.34 4.64 -30.32
C TRP A 322 2.45 4.60 -29.07
N VAL A 323 3.01 5.05 -27.95
CA VAL A 323 2.29 5.18 -26.68
C VAL A 323 2.27 6.63 -26.20
N GLU A 324 1.19 7.02 -25.50
CA GLU A 324 1.00 8.34 -24.89
C GLU A 324 0.63 8.26 -23.42
#